data_93a3cee8980f523751bc231ab8e180b1
#
_entry.id   93a3cee8980f523751bc231ab8e180b1
#
_cell.length_a   1.000
_cell.length_b   1.000
_cell.length_c   1.000
_cell.angle_alpha   90.00
_cell.angle_beta   90.00
_cell.angle_gamma   90.00
#
_symmetry.space_group_name_H-M   'P 1'
#
loop_
_entity.id
_entity.type
_entity.pdbx_description
1 polymer ?
#
loop_
_entity_poly.entity_id
_entity_poly.type
_entity_poly.pdbx_seq_one_letter_code
_entity_poly.pdbx_strand_id
1 'polypeptide(L)'
;MSRSTKNEKKFWAGTLLIAFISIVLVFLPTVSVFSQTAPNVNNDPSSYNAKKRQYIDLLGSVFDFVHRNYVDEVDPEILYQGAMKGLMDSLEDPYTTYMDLSMTRDITDTTSGNFGGVGLQITKAVESTPEKPAYVEVSHPMEDTPGYLAGIQPQDKIIAINGTDTSTITMDEVLNLLRGEIGTTVDLVIRRGASMEFPVTLKRALIEVPTVKHTMIEQTGYLRIIEFTPQTPLRVQEALDSFQENQFTSLIIDLRNNPGGLITSVVEVADKFIDNGPIVSTKSRLAYENFMYTASPKQTTMPKNIPIVVLINQGSASASEILAGALKDNHLAYLVGDRTYGKGSVQKPLALSATDGIKLTTARYYTPTDTNIDKIGIPPDMEVSFPELTEQEQEAYIKFMEDEVLTKQITNPNMSENEIAQLAKELHKTYPMNQSLIRRLIRLETDKVREPRLYDLDYDIQLNAALEVVQKKDFNKLVKEAKTLKELQQKAEEENKDLATTAQ
;
A
#
# COMPACT_ATOMS: atom_id res chain seq x y z
N MET A 1 26.42 44.95 21.19
CA MET A 1 26.35 44.14 19.96
C MET A 1 24.90 43.89 19.58
N SER A 2 24.27 44.82 18.90
CA SER A 2 22.91 44.62 18.35
C SER A 2 22.57 45.79 17.43
N ARG A 3 22.97 45.73 16.16
CA ARG A 3 22.53 46.69 15.12
C ARG A 3 22.80 46.20 13.68
N SER A 4 22.59 44.92 13.38
CA SER A 4 22.83 44.41 12.01
C SER A 4 21.58 43.80 11.31
N THR A 5 20.51 43.48 12.01
CA THR A 5 19.42 42.70 11.43
C THR A 5 18.26 43.48 10.80
N LYS A 6 18.31 44.83 10.89
CA LYS A 6 17.19 45.65 10.40
C LYS A 6 17.39 46.18 8.95
N ASN A 7 18.65 46.22 8.46
CA ASN A 7 18.96 46.72 7.11
C ASN A 7 18.86 45.59 6.04
N GLU A 8 19.15 44.34 6.37
CA GLU A 8 19.03 43.23 5.41
C GLU A 8 17.56 42.93 5.03
N LYS A 9 16.63 43.02 6.00
CA LYS A 9 15.20 42.83 5.68
C LYS A 9 14.62 43.91 4.77
N LYS A 10 15.17 45.11 4.79
CA LYS A 10 14.75 46.20 3.89
C LYS A 10 15.32 46.04 2.48
N PHE A 11 16.50 45.46 2.33
CA PHE A 11 17.11 45.19 1.03
C PHE A 11 16.34 44.09 0.27
N TRP A 12 16.01 43.00 0.94
CA TRP A 12 15.23 41.92 0.35
C TRP A 12 13.77 42.30 0.02
N ALA A 13 13.15 43.13 0.85
CA ALA A 13 11.81 43.65 0.56
C ALA A 13 11.79 44.58 -0.66
N GLY A 14 12.84 45.37 -0.87
CA GLY A 14 12.98 46.19 -2.06
C GLY A 14 13.22 45.42 -3.34
N THR A 15 14.02 44.36 -3.27
CA THR A 15 14.34 43.50 -4.43
C THR A 15 13.14 42.64 -4.84
N LEU A 16 12.34 42.14 -3.89
CA LEU A 16 11.09 41.42 -4.15
C LEU A 16 10.02 42.34 -4.77
N LEU A 17 9.94 43.57 -4.35
CA LEU A 17 8.98 44.55 -4.90
C LEU A 17 9.33 44.91 -6.36
N ILE A 18 10.62 45.10 -6.68
CA ILE A 18 11.06 45.39 -8.05
C ILE A 18 10.87 44.17 -8.96
N ALA A 19 11.12 42.94 -8.48
CA ALA A 19 10.84 41.70 -9.24
C ALA A 19 9.33 41.50 -9.49
N PHE A 20 8.49 41.84 -8.51
CA PHE A 20 7.04 41.75 -8.66
C PHE A 20 6.48 42.78 -9.66
N ILE A 21 7.01 44.02 -9.65
CA ILE A 21 6.63 45.08 -10.60
C ILE A 21 7.13 44.73 -12.02
N SER A 22 8.31 44.12 -12.17
CA SER A 22 8.82 43.69 -13.48
C SER A 22 8.01 42.56 -14.07
N ILE A 23 7.52 41.59 -13.28
CA ILE A 23 6.62 40.51 -13.72
C ILE A 23 5.25 41.08 -14.11
N VAL A 24 4.71 42.03 -13.35
CA VAL A 24 3.41 42.65 -13.66
C VAL A 24 3.46 43.48 -14.94
N LEU A 25 4.56 44.15 -15.25
CA LEU A 25 4.72 44.97 -16.46
C LEU A 25 4.88 44.14 -17.76
N VAL A 26 5.40 42.91 -17.66
CA VAL A 26 5.50 41.99 -18.81
C VAL A 26 4.17 41.30 -19.12
N PHE A 27 3.29 41.14 -18.10
CA PHE A 27 2.00 40.49 -18.27
C PHE A 27 0.83 41.46 -18.64
N LEU A 28 0.97 42.76 -18.46
CA LEU A 28 -0.11 43.70 -18.70
C LEU A 28 -0.62 43.82 -20.16
N PRO A 29 0.21 43.61 -21.21
CA PRO A 29 -0.32 43.65 -22.57
C PRO A 29 -1.01 42.35 -23.03
N THR A 30 -0.78 41.21 -22.36
CA THR A 30 -1.38 39.92 -22.75
C THR A 30 -2.67 39.59 -22.02
N VAL A 31 -2.94 40.18 -20.85
CA VAL A 31 -4.16 39.94 -20.06
C VAL A 31 -5.41 40.56 -20.70
N SER A 32 -5.27 41.62 -21.52
CA SER A 32 -6.42 42.26 -22.18
C SER A 32 -7.01 41.45 -23.34
N VAL A 33 -6.42 40.37 -23.77
CA VAL A 33 -6.98 39.47 -24.82
C VAL A 33 -7.83 38.34 -24.25
N PHE A 34 -7.73 38.04 -22.94
CA PHE A 34 -8.41 36.89 -22.31
C PHE A 34 -9.57 37.28 -21.35
N SER A 35 -9.93 38.56 -21.27
CA SER A 35 -11.08 38.96 -20.47
C SER A 35 -12.39 38.82 -21.27
N GLN A 36 -12.79 37.60 -21.55
CA GLN A 36 -14.18 37.29 -21.85
C GLN A 36 -14.82 36.61 -20.67
N THR A 37 -15.90 37.20 -20.18
CA THR A 37 -16.76 36.76 -19.11
C THR A 37 -17.05 35.26 -19.18
N ALA A 38 -16.87 34.55 -18.08
CA ALA A 38 -17.23 33.13 -17.95
C ALA A 38 -18.71 32.95 -18.31
N PRO A 39 -19.06 32.17 -19.32
CA PRO A 39 -20.46 31.97 -19.71
C PRO A 39 -21.15 30.97 -18.78
N ASN A 40 -22.40 31.25 -18.48
CA ASN A 40 -23.32 30.39 -17.76
C ASN A 40 -23.38 29.00 -18.43
N VAL A 41 -23.05 27.92 -17.68
CA VAL A 41 -22.98 26.55 -18.22
C VAL A 41 -24.40 26.03 -18.43
N ASN A 42 -24.96 26.23 -19.61
CA ASN A 42 -26.10 25.43 -20.07
C ASN A 42 -25.57 24.03 -20.45
N ASN A 43 -26.14 22.97 -19.90
CA ASN A 43 -25.80 21.56 -20.15
C ASN A 43 -26.26 21.08 -21.56
N ASP A 44 -26.11 21.89 -22.60
CA ASP A 44 -26.40 21.49 -23.98
C ASP A 44 -25.17 20.73 -24.54
N PRO A 45 -25.35 19.47 -25.00
CA PRO A 45 -24.25 18.65 -25.56
C PRO A 45 -23.54 19.32 -26.74
N SER A 46 -24.23 20.19 -27.50
CA SER A 46 -23.63 20.94 -28.61
C SER A 46 -22.64 22.00 -28.10
N SER A 47 -22.97 22.69 -27.01
CA SER A 47 -22.11 23.69 -26.35
C SER A 47 -20.88 23.05 -25.69
N TYR A 48 -21.05 21.88 -25.08
CA TYR A 48 -19.92 21.12 -24.52
C TYR A 48 -18.88 20.71 -25.59
N ASN A 49 -19.36 20.14 -26.71
CA ASN A 49 -18.48 19.71 -27.78
C ASN A 49 -17.72 20.87 -28.45
N ALA A 50 -18.38 22.04 -28.60
CA ALA A 50 -17.75 23.24 -29.13
C ALA A 50 -16.64 23.76 -28.20
N LYS A 51 -16.90 23.86 -26.90
CA LYS A 51 -15.92 24.27 -25.89
C LYS A 51 -14.77 23.28 -25.77
N LYS A 52 -15.05 21.95 -25.72
CA LYS A 52 -14.03 20.92 -25.70
C LYS A 52 -13.09 21.07 -26.89
N ARG A 53 -13.62 21.26 -28.12
CA ARG A 53 -12.79 21.44 -29.30
C ARG A 53 -11.91 22.69 -29.17
N GLN A 54 -12.46 23.81 -28.76
CA GLN A 54 -11.72 25.05 -28.54
C GLN A 54 -10.54 24.85 -27.54
N TYR A 55 -10.77 24.15 -26.43
CA TYR A 55 -9.72 23.90 -25.45
C TYR A 55 -8.64 22.93 -25.95
N ILE A 56 -9.03 21.92 -26.72
CA ILE A 56 -8.06 21.01 -27.35
C ILE A 56 -7.19 21.74 -28.36
N ASP A 57 -7.79 22.60 -29.22
CA ASP A 57 -7.04 23.38 -30.22
C ASP A 57 -6.08 24.38 -29.54
N LEU A 58 -6.51 25.01 -28.44
CA LEU A 58 -5.65 25.90 -27.66
C LEU A 58 -4.50 25.13 -26.97
N LEU A 59 -4.79 23.98 -26.36
CA LEU A 59 -3.76 23.12 -25.75
C LEU A 59 -2.71 22.69 -26.80
N GLY A 60 -3.16 22.28 -28.00
CA GLY A 60 -2.26 21.93 -29.10
C GLY A 60 -1.38 23.12 -29.51
N SER A 61 -1.95 24.33 -29.60
CA SER A 61 -1.19 25.54 -29.92
C SER A 61 -0.11 25.87 -28.86
N VAL A 62 -0.45 25.71 -27.59
CA VAL A 62 0.50 25.92 -26.47
C VAL A 62 1.59 24.85 -26.49
N PHE A 63 1.25 23.60 -26.77
CA PHE A 63 2.19 22.49 -26.90
C PHE A 63 3.23 22.79 -28.00
N ASP A 64 2.76 23.18 -29.20
CA ASP A 64 3.61 23.58 -30.32
C ASP A 64 4.49 24.78 -29.99
N PHE A 65 3.93 25.77 -29.28
CA PHE A 65 4.67 26.98 -28.89
C PHE A 65 5.80 26.66 -27.93
N VAL A 66 5.53 25.83 -26.90
CA VAL A 66 6.54 25.41 -25.93
C VAL A 66 7.63 24.61 -26.61
N HIS A 67 7.27 23.60 -27.40
CA HIS A 67 8.23 22.75 -28.10
C HIS A 67 9.20 23.54 -29.02
N ARG A 68 8.70 24.63 -29.63
CA ARG A 68 9.53 25.43 -30.58
C ARG A 68 10.30 26.56 -29.90
N ASN A 69 9.88 27.06 -28.76
CA ASN A 69 10.39 28.32 -28.20
C ASN A 69 11.03 28.18 -26.82
N TYR A 70 10.92 27.00 -26.19
CA TYR A 70 11.60 26.78 -24.91
C TYR A 70 13.12 26.84 -25.10
N VAL A 71 13.85 27.29 -24.08
CA VAL A 71 15.29 27.56 -24.13
C VAL A 71 16.12 26.30 -24.42
N ASP A 72 15.67 25.15 -23.91
CA ASP A 72 16.28 23.86 -24.14
C ASP A 72 15.38 23.00 -25.03
N GLU A 73 15.96 21.99 -25.69
CA GLU A 73 15.19 21.01 -26.44
C GLU A 73 14.30 20.18 -25.52
N VAL A 74 13.01 20.09 -25.81
CA VAL A 74 12.01 19.36 -24.99
C VAL A 74 11.46 18.19 -25.77
N ASP A 75 11.49 17.01 -25.17
CA ASP A 75 10.83 15.83 -25.71
C ASP A 75 9.30 16.02 -25.70
N PRO A 76 8.61 15.87 -26.82
CA PRO A 76 7.16 15.92 -26.90
C PRO A 76 6.45 14.97 -25.94
N GLU A 77 7.05 13.82 -25.64
CA GLU A 77 6.50 12.84 -24.70
C GLU A 77 6.41 13.42 -23.27
N ILE A 78 7.41 14.18 -22.83
CA ILE A 78 7.40 14.85 -21.52
C ILE A 78 6.25 15.86 -21.42
N LEU A 79 6.02 16.63 -22.49
CA LEU A 79 4.91 17.60 -22.55
C LEU A 79 3.55 16.89 -22.51
N TYR A 80 3.40 15.78 -23.24
CA TYR A 80 2.20 14.96 -23.25
C TYR A 80 1.91 14.40 -21.86
N GLN A 81 2.89 13.75 -21.24
CA GLN A 81 2.74 13.18 -19.89
C GLN A 81 2.39 14.25 -18.85
N GLY A 82 3.03 15.43 -18.94
CA GLY A 82 2.72 16.57 -18.08
C GLY A 82 1.29 17.06 -18.23
N ALA A 83 0.79 17.15 -19.46
CA ALA A 83 -0.60 17.53 -19.74
C ALA A 83 -1.60 16.50 -19.21
N MET A 84 -1.31 15.19 -19.40
CA MET A 84 -2.16 14.11 -18.90
C MET A 84 -2.19 14.05 -17.37
N LYS A 85 -1.05 14.22 -16.70
CA LYS A 85 -0.98 14.35 -15.24
C LYS A 85 -1.82 15.52 -14.74
N GLY A 86 -1.62 16.71 -15.31
CA GLY A 86 -2.40 17.89 -14.93
C GLY A 86 -3.91 17.73 -15.15
N LEU A 87 -4.33 17.01 -16.18
CA LEU A 87 -5.74 16.70 -16.41
C LEU A 87 -6.32 15.80 -15.29
N MET A 88 -5.57 14.80 -14.85
CA MET A 88 -5.98 13.92 -13.74
C MET A 88 -5.97 14.67 -12.41
N ASP A 89 -4.94 15.44 -12.13
CA ASP A 89 -4.78 16.21 -10.89
C ASP A 89 -5.89 17.25 -10.70
N SER A 90 -6.47 17.76 -11.81
CA SER A 90 -7.59 18.71 -11.75
C SER A 90 -8.88 18.13 -11.16
N LEU A 91 -8.97 16.82 -10.98
CA LEU A 91 -10.11 16.17 -10.33
C LEU A 91 -10.01 16.17 -8.80
N GLU A 92 -8.88 16.58 -8.23
CA GLU A 92 -8.61 16.61 -6.78
C GLU A 92 -8.87 15.26 -6.08
N ASP A 93 -8.75 14.18 -6.85
CA ASP A 93 -8.91 12.80 -6.39
C ASP A 93 -7.54 12.11 -6.29
N PRO A 94 -7.05 11.78 -5.08
CA PRO A 94 -5.72 11.21 -4.90
C PRO A 94 -5.57 9.80 -5.50
N TYR A 95 -6.66 9.17 -5.89
CA TYR A 95 -6.67 7.83 -6.47
C TYR A 95 -6.75 7.84 -7.99
N THR A 96 -7.15 8.96 -8.59
CA THR A 96 -7.17 9.16 -10.04
C THR A 96 -5.82 9.67 -10.51
N THR A 97 -5.17 8.97 -11.44
CA THR A 97 -3.84 9.35 -11.91
C THR A 97 -3.58 8.91 -13.34
N TYR A 98 -2.70 9.63 -14.04
CA TYR A 98 -2.06 9.14 -15.26
C TYR A 98 -1.04 8.06 -14.88
N MET A 99 -0.99 6.99 -15.66
CA MET A 99 -0.11 5.86 -15.45
C MET A 99 0.91 5.80 -16.59
N ASP A 100 2.18 5.90 -16.27
CA ASP A 100 3.28 5.58 -17.17
C ASP A 100 3.49 4.07 -17.32
N LEU A 101 4.52 3.67 -18.06
CA LEU A 101 4.84 2.27 -18.31
C LEU A 101 5.06 1.48 -17.02
N SER A 102 5.74 2.06 -16.01
CA SER A 102 6.04 1.36 -14.76
C SER A 102 4.77 1.13 -13.94
N MET A 103 3.95 2.15 -13.76
CA MET A 103 2.66 2.06 -13.06
C MET A 103 1.66 1.14 -13.78
N THR A 104 1.64 1.18 -15.12
CA THR A 104 0.79 0.29 -15.94
C THR A 104 1.18 -1.17 -15.73
N ARG A 105 2.48 -1.46 -15.66
CA ARG A 105 3.01 -2.79 -15.38
C ARG A 105 2.66 -3.26 -13.97
N ASP A 106 2.89 -2.43 -12.95
CA ASP A 106 2.62 -2.78 -11.56
C ASP A 106 1.13 -3.11 -11.34
N ILE A 107 0.23 -2.35 -11.96
CA ILE A 107 -1.19 -2.65 -11.94
C ILE A 107 -1.50 -3.97 -12.67
N THR A 108 -0.85 -4.22 -13.79
CA THR A 108 -1.03 -5.48 -14.54
C THR A 108 -0.54 -6.66 -13.72
N ASP A 109 0.63 -6.57 -13.07
CA ASP A 109 1.18 -7.61 -12.21
C ASP A 109 0.25 -7.89 -11.01
N THR A 110 -0.24 -6.84 -10.33
CA THR A 110 -1.21 -6.98 -9.24
C THR A 110 -2.52 -7.59 -9.71
N THR A 111 -3.04 -7.16 -10.87
CA THR A 111 -4.31 -7.69 -11.40
C THR A 111 -4.19 -9.10 -11.96
N SER A 112 -3.02 -9.53 -12.40
CA SER A 112 -2.76 -10.93 -12.82
C SER A 112 -2.35 -11.83 -11.66
N GLY A 113 -1.81 -11.25 -10.57
CA GLY A 113 -1.30 -11.96 -9.39
C GLY A 113 0.00 -12.71 -9.65
N ASN A 114 0.62 -12.50 -10.81
CA ASN A 114 1.88 -13.13 -11.20
C ASN A 114 2.60 -12.29 -12.26
N PHE A 115 3.90 -12.51 -12.40
CA PHE A 115 4.72 -11.84 -13.41
C PHE A 115 5.85 -12.73 -13.91
N GLY A 116 6.34 -12.43 -15.11
CA GLY A 116 7.56 -13.07 -15.63
C GLY A 116 8.80 -12.48 -14.98
N GLY A 117 9.57 -13.29 -14.26
CA GLY A 117 10.74 -12.83 -13.53
C GLY A 117 11.62 -13.95 -13.00
N VAL A 118 12.48 -13.62 -12.03
CA VAL A 118 13.49 -14.54 -11.49
C VAL A 118 13.24 -14.93 -10.03
N GLY A 119 12.23 -14.35 -9.35
CA GLY A 119 11.84 -14.72 -7.98
C GLY A 119 12.85 -14.31 -6.91
N LEU A 120 13.37 -13.09 -6.99
CA LEU A 120 14.25 -12.51 -5.99
C LEU A 120 13.56 -11.30 -5.34
N GLN A 121 13.46 -11.31 -4.02
CA GLN A 121 13.15 -10.12 -3.25
C GLN A 121 14.43 -9.30 -3.08
N ILE A 122 14.39 -8.05 -3.51
CA ILE A 122 15.57 -7.22 -3.61
C ILE A 122 15.36 -5.86 -2.94
N THR A 123 16.45 -5.29 -2.47
CA THR A 123 16.52 -3.91 -1.96
C THR A 123 17.69 -3.17 -2.61
N LYS A 124 17.62 -1.83 -2.60
CA LYS A 124 18.70 -0.98 -3.12
C LYS A 124 18.73 0.31 -2.30
N ALA A 125 19.93 0.74 -1.90
CA ALA A 125 20.10 2.04 -1.27
C ALA A 125 19.75 3.16 -2.26
N VAL A 126 19.18 4.26 -1.76
CA VAL A 126 18.80 5.42 -2.58
C VAL A 126 20.03 6.17 -3.09
N GLU A 127 21.05 6.29 -2.25
CA GLU A 127 22.29 7.00 -2.58
C GLU A 127 23.42 6.03 -2.86
N SER A 128 24.17 6.30 -3.93
CA SER A 128 25.36 5.55 -4.35
C SER A 128 26.57 6.50 -4.29
N THR A 129 27.63 6.07 -3.59
CA THR A 129 28.90 6.78 -3.55
C THR A 129 30.04 5.89 -4.07
N PRO A 130 31.18 6.43 -4.52
CA PRO A 130 32.32 5.62 -4.94
C PRO A 130 32.83 4.66 -3.85
N GLU A 131 32.74 5.05 -2.58
CA GLU A 131 33.18 4.29 -1.42
C GLU A 131 32.14 3.24 -1.01
N LYS A 132 30.84 3.53 -1.25
CA LYS A 132 29.70 2.65 -0.93
C LYS A 132 28.74 2.61 -2.11
N PRO A 133 29.07 1.87 -3.19
CA PRO A 133 28.16 1.73 -4.35
C PRO A 133 26.84 1.09 -3.95
N ALA A 134 25.72 1.68 -4.38
CA ALA A 134 24.38 1.20 -4.08
C ALA A 134 24.00 0.03 -5.00
N TYR A 135 24.71 -1.09 -4.88
CA TYR A 135 24.33 -2.32 -5.57
C TYR A 135 22.98 -2.85 -5.08
N VAL A 136 22.30 -3.60 -5.94
CA VAL A 136 21.08 -4.31 -5.55
C VAL A 136 21.45 -5.47 -4.62
N GLU A 137 20.78 -5.55 -3.48
CA GLU A 137 20.99 -6.63 -2.50
C GLU A 137 19.77 -7.57 -2.50
N VAL A 138 20.03 -8.87 -2.50
CA VAL A 138 19.00 -9.88 -2.38
C VAL A 138 18.62 -10.01 -0.90
N SER A 139 17.40 -9.60 -0.57
CA SER A 139 16.85 -9.81 0.77
C SER A 139 16.51 -11.28 0.98
N HIS A 140 15.81 -11.86 -0.01
CA HIS A 140 15.39 -13.26 0.06
C HIS A 140 15.07 -13.81 -1.33
N PRO A 141 15.61 -14.96 -1.75
CA PRO A 141 15.14 -15.68 -2.93
C PRO A 141 13.84 -16.42 -2.59
N MET A 142 12.85 -16.34 -3.45
CA MET A 142 11.55 -17.03 -3.29
C MET A 142 11.74 -18.52 -3.62
N GLU A 143 11.24 -19.41 -2.78
CA GLU A 143 11.34 -20.85 -2.98
C GLU A 143 10.77 -21.28 -4.35
N ASP A 144 11.35 -22.34 -4.91
CA ASP A 144 10.98 -22.92 -6.21
C ASP A 144 11.10 -21.97 -7.41
N THR A 145 11.69 -20.79 -7.27
CA THR A 145 11.91 -19.84 -8.35
C THR A 145 13.31 -19.94 -8.97
N PRO A 146 13.52 -19.38 -10.18
CA PRO A 146 14.83 -19.46 -10.85
C PRO A 146 16.00 -18.96 -10.00
N GLY A 147 15.82 -17.88 -9.25
CA GLY A 147 16.87 -17.35 -8.37
C GLY A 147 17.19 -18.27 -7.21
N TYR A 148 16.18 -18.89 -6.59
CA TYR A 148 16.36 -19.89 -5.54
C TYR A 148 17.08 -21.13 -6.05
N LEU A 149 16.60 -21.69 -7.16
CA LEU A 149 17.18 -22.92 -7.75
C LEU A 149 18.61 -22.71 -8.26
N ALA A 150 18.99 -21.50 -8.60
CA ALA A 150 20.37 -21.15 -8.96
C ALA A 150 21.29 -20.97 -7.74
N GLY A 151 20.78 -21.12 -6.51
CA GLY A 151 21.56 -21.02 -5.29
C GLY A 151 21.96 -19.59 -4.90
N ILE A 152 21.21 -18.60 -5.38
CA ILE A 152 21.33 -17.21 -4.90
C ILE A 152 20.89 -17.18 -3.43
N GLN A 153 21.59 -16.43 -2.59
CA GLN A 153 21.40 -16.40 -1.14
C GLN A 153 21.02 -15.00 -0.66
N PRO A 154 20.39 -14.88 0.51
CA PRO A 154 20.24 -13.61 1.18
C PRO A 154 21.59 -12.89 1.34
N GLN A 155 21.59 -11.56 1.22
CA GLN A 155 22.77 -10.68 1.23
C GLN A 155 23.71 -10.79 0.00
N ASP A 156 23.42 -11.65 -0.98
CA ASP A 156 24.10 -11.56 -2.27
C ASP A 156 23.82 -10.22 -2.92
N LYS A 157 24.84 -9.62 -3.55
CA LYS A 157 24.70 -8.39 -4.30
C LYS A 157 24.68 -8.67 -5.79
N ILE A 158 23.65 -8.22 -6.47
CA ILE A 158 23.58 -8.22 -7.92
C ILE A 158 24.34 -6.96 -8.38
N ILE A 159 25.57 -7.12 -8.82
CA ILE A 159 26.41 -5.99 -9.22
C ILE A 159 26.22 -5.58 -10.68
N ALA A 160 25.79 -6.51 -11.53
CA ALA A 160 25.43 -6.21 -12.91
C ALA A 160 24.27 -7.08 -13.40
N ILE A 161 23.46 -6.54 -14.31
CA ILE A 161 22.36 -7.20 -15.01
C ILE A 161 22.51 -6.95 -16.51
N ASN A 162 22.65 -8.00 -17.32
CA ASN A 162 22.91 -7.91 -18.77
C ASN A 162 24.07 -6.95 -19.11
N GLY A 163 25.10 -6.92 -18.27
CA GLY A 163 26.26 -6.03 -18.42
C GLY A 163 26.07 -4.61 -17.87
N THR A 164 24.88 -4.23 -17.43
CA THR A 164 24.61 -2.92 -16.81
C THR A 164 24.93 -2.95 -15.33
N ASP A 165 25.78 -2.02 -14.86
CA ASP A 165 26.12 -1.87 -13.43
C ASP A 165 24.91 -1.39 -12.64
N THR A 166 24.48 -2.17 -11.63
CA THR A 166 23.29 -1.87 -10.85
C THR A 166 23.45 -0.69 -9.91
N SER A 167 24.69 -0.26 -9.60
CA SER A 167 24.92 0.91 -8.74
C SER A 167 24.60 2.23 -9.42
N THR A 168 24.51 2.23 -10.77
CA THR A 168 24.33 3.44 -11.60
C THR A 168 22.90 3.65 -12.07
N ILE A 169 22.01 2.70 -11.88
CA ILE A 169 20.63 2.72 -12.36
C ILE A 169 19.64 2.74 -11.19
N THR A 170 18.42 3.18 -11.45
CA THR A 170 17.33 3.22 -10.46
C THR A 170 16.79 1.82 -10.11
N MET A 171 16.02 1.71 -9.03
CA MET A 171 15.35 0.43 -8.69
C MET A 171 14.35 0.01 -9.76
N ASP A 172 13.64 0.94 -10.39
CA ASP A 172 12.69 0.66 -11.45
C ASP A 172 13.40 0.11 -12.70
N GLU A 173 14.55 0.65 -13.07
CA GLU A 173 15.38 0.12 -14.15
C GLU A 173 15.89 -1.29 -13.84
N VAL A 174 16.28 -1.55 -12.60
CA VAL A 174 16.65 -2.91 -12.12
C VAL A 174 15.47 -3.88 -12.28
N LEU A 175 14.28 -3.50 -11.81
CA LEU A 175 13.07 -4.33 -11.95
C LEU A 175 12.73 -4.60 -13.42
N ASN A 176 12.88 -3.59 -14.28
CA ASN A 176 12.67 -3.72 -15.72
C ASN A 176 13.64 -4.72 -16.38
N LEU A 177 14.88 -4.79 -15.90
CA LEU A 177 15.87 -5.73 -16.40
C LEU A 177 15.66 -7.16 -15.88
N LEU A 178 15.24 -7.32 -14.63
CA LEU A 178 14.98 -8.63 -14.02
C LEU A 178 13.68 -9.28 -14.49
N ARG A 179 12.64 -8.49 -14.70
CA ARG A 179 11.35 -8.92 -15.27
C ARG A 179 11.44 -9.11 -16.78
N GLY A 180 10.46 -9.75 -17.36
CA GLY A 180 10.35 -9.92 -18.81
C GLY A 180 9.54 -11.14 -19.21
N GLU A 181 9.50 -11.44 -20.50
CA GLU A 181 8.76 -12.56 -21.06
C GLU A 181 9.25 -13.90 -20.48
N ILE A 182 8.29 -14.73 -20.08
CA ILE A 182 8.56 -16.06 -19.51
C ILE A 182 9.35 -16.90 -20.55
N GLY A 183 10.40 -17.56 -20.09
CA GLY A 183 11.26 -18.38 -20.91
C GLY A 183 12.47 -17.65 -21.51
N THR A 184 12.52 -16.32 -21.47
CA THR A 184 13.73 -15.54 -21.84
C THR A 184 14.78 -15.59 -20.72
N THR A 185 16.02 -15.27 -21.04
CA THR A 185 17.13 -15.30 -20.09
C THR A 185 17.51 -13.89 -19.63
N VAL A 186 18.12 -13.82 -18.44
CA VAL A 186 18.80 -12.64 -17.92
C VAL A 186 20.12 -13.06 -17.29
N ASP A 187 21.18 -12.32 -17.62
CA ASP A 187 22.52 -12.57 -17.13
C ASP A 187 22.82 -11.66 -15.94
N LEU A 188 23.20 -12.25 -14.82
CA LEU A 188 23.55 -11.54 -13.58
C LEU A 188 25.02 -11.74 -13.27
N VAL A 189 25.63 -10.75 -12.64
CA VAL A 189 26.89 -10.93 -11.91
C VAL A 189 26.58 -10.75 -10.42
N ILE A 190 26.82 -11.81 -9.67
CA ILE A 190 26.54 -11.87 -8.22
C ILE A 190 27.87 -11.67 -7.49
N ARG A 191 27.84 -10.82 -6.44
CA ARG A 191 28.91 -10.72 -5.45
C ARG A 191 28.41 -11.28 -4.12
N ARG A 192 29.09 -12.32 -3.64
CA ARG A 192 28.83 -12.95 -2.33
C ARG A 192 29.94 -12.60 -1.36
N GLY A 193 29.56 -12.10 -0.19
CA GLY A 193 30.53 -11.63 0.81
C GLY A 193 31.38 -10.46 0.30
N ALA A 194 32.68 -10.44 0.70
CA ALA A 194 33.53 -9.30 0.44
C ALA A 194 33.98 -9.17 -1.03
N SER A 195 34.22 -10.30 -1.73
CA SER A 195 34.92 -10.27 -3.02
C SER A 195 34.63 -11.44 -3.97
N MET A 196 33.80 -12.42 -3.59
CA MET A 196 33.52 -13.55 -4.47
C MET A 196 32.49 -13.15 -5.52
N GLU A 197 32.92 -13.01 -6.77
CA GLU A 197 32.06 -12.66 -7.89
C GLU A 197 31.93 -13.86 -8.85
N PHE A 198 30.69 -14.10 -9.31
CA PHE A 198 30.42 -15.16 -10.26
C PHE A 198 29.21 -14.80 -11.15
N PRO A 199 29.23 -15.22 -12.42
CA PRO A 199 28.10 -15.03 -13.31
C PRO A 199 27.00 -16.06 -13.06
N VAL A 200 25.75 -15.64 -13.22
CA VAL A 200 24.56 -16.50 -13.14
C VAL A 200 23.61 -16.12 -14.27
N THR A 201 23.28 -17.07 -15.15
CA THR A 201 22.22 -16.89 -16.15
C THR A 201 20.93 -17.50 -15.62
N LEU A 202 19.89 -16.70 -15.48
CA LEU A 202 18.56 -17.13 -15.05
C LEU A 202 17.59 -17.15 -16.21
N LYS A 203 16.73 -18.17 -16.27
CA LYS A 203 15.59 -18.22 -17.18
C LYS A 203 14.37 -17.69 -16.49
N ARG A 204 13.73 -16.62 -16.99
CA ARG A 204 12.52 -16.07 -16.39
C ARG A 204 11.40 -17.08 -16.37
N ALA A 205 10.76 -17.21 -15.24
CA ALA A 205 9.60 -18.06 -15.01
C ALA A 205 8.40 -17.23 -14.56
N LEU A 206 7.24 -17.86 -14.49
CA LEU A 206 6.07 -17.29 -13.85
C LEU A 206 6.35 -17.22 -12.33
N ILE A 207 6.35 -16.03 -11.78
CA ILE A 207 6.53 -15.81 -10.33
C ILE A 207 5.16 -15.47 -9.74
N GLU A 208 4.68 -16.32 -8.87
CA GLU A 208 3.47 -16.09 -8.08
C GLU A 208 3.87 -15.41 -6.76
N VAL A 209 3.32 -14.23 -6.52
CA VAL A 209 3.54 -13.53 -5.25
C VAL A 209 2.65 -14.16 -4.19
N PRO A 210 3.21 -14.61 -3.04
CA PRO A 210 2.39 -15.15 -1.96
C PRO A 210 1.37 -14.12 -1.45
N THR A 211 0.09 -14.40 -1.66
CA THR A 211 -1.01 -13.51 -1.23
C THR A 211 -1.65 -13.93 0.08
N VAL A 212 -1.40 -15.17 0.49
CA VAL A 212 -1.94 -15.76 1.72
C VAL A 212 -0.81 -16.51 2.42
N LYS A 213 -0.74 -16.34 3.73
CA LYS A 213 0.06 -17.16 4.63
C LYS A 213 -0.83 -17.69 5.74
N HIS A 214 -0.63 -18.94 6.15
CA HIS A 214 -1.47 -19.54 7.19
C HIS A 214 -0.69 -20.51 8.07
N THR A 215 -1.15 -20.70 9.28
CA THR A 215 -0.64 -21.69 10.23
C THR A 215 -1.65 -21.92 11.36
N MET A 216 -1.40 -22.95 12.18
CA MET A 216 -2.13 -23.14 13.43
C MET A 216 -1.42 -22.46 14.60
N ILE A 217 -2.17 -21.76 15.44
CA ILE A 217 -1.74 -21.33 16.77
C ILE A 217 -2.58 -22.14 17.76
N GLU A 218 -2.01 -23.20 18.31
CA GLU A 218 -2.75 -24.20 19.09
C GLU A 218 -3.95 -24.76 18.28
N GLN A 219 -5.19 -24.46 18.72
CA GLN A 219 -6.43 -24.87 18.02
C GLN A 219 -7.05 -23.72 17.20
N THR A 220 -6.38 -22.61 17.05
CA THR A 220 -6.84 -21.45 16.28
C THR A 220 -6.15 -21.41 14.93
N GLY A 221 -6.91 -21.41 13.85
CA GLY A 221 -6.40 -21.12 12.52
C GLY A 221 -5.96 -19.65 12.45
N TYR A 222 -4.75 -19.38 12.00
CA TYR A 222 -4.26 -18.03 11.71
C TYR A 222 -4.09 -17.88 10.21
N LEU A 223 -4.89 -17.00 9.61
CA LEU A 223 -4.95 -16.74 8.17
C LEU A 223 -4.55 -15.29 7.93
N ARG A 224 -3.37 -15.05 7.37
CA ARG A 224 -2.93 -13.72 6.94
C ARG A 224 -3.14 -13.56 5.44
N ILE A 225 -3.98 -12.59 5.06
CA ILE A 225 -4.20 -12.20 3.66
C ILE A 225 -3.37 -10.94 3.42
N ILE A 226 -2.42 -11.04 2.49
CA ILE A 226 -1.44 -9.97 2.18
C ILE A 226 -2.02 -9.03 1.13
N GLU A 227 -2.68 -9.58 0.10
CA GLU A 227 -3.29 -8.83 -1.00
C GLU A 227 -4.40 -9.67 -1.66
N PHE A 228 -5.35 -9.00 -2.31
CA PHE A 228 -6.43 -9.65 -3.05
C PHE A 228 -6.13 -9.70 -4.55
N THR A 229 -5.50 -10.80 -5.02
CA THR A 229 -5.23 -11.11 -6.43
C THR A 229 -6.14 -12.24 -6.92
N PRO A 230 -6.12 -12.62 -8.20
CA PRO A 230 -6.92 -13.75 -8.71
C PRO A 230 -6.62 -15.08 -7.99
N GLN A 231 -5.43 -15.24 -7.38
CA GLN A 231 -5.02 -16.47 -6.69
C GLN A 231 -5.52 -16.53 -5.24
N THR A 232 -5.81 -15.38 -4.63
CA THR A 232 -6.16 -15.30 -3.20
C THR A 232 -7.36 -16.18 -2.80
N PRO A 233 -8.46 -16.27 -3.58
CA PRO A 233 -9.58 -17.14 -3.23
C PRO A 233 -9.20 -18.63 -3.14
N LEU A 234 -8.34 -19.09 -4.04
CA LEU A 234 -7.81 -20.46 -4.02
C LEU A 234 -6.92 -20.70 -2.79
N ARG A 235 -5.99 -19.78 -2.53
CA ARG A 235 -5.06 -19.87 -1.38
C ARG A 235 -5.79 -19.82 -0.03
N VAL A 236 -6.87 -19.02 0.05
CA VAL A 236 -7.75 -19.02 1.24
C VAL A 236 -8.47 -20.36 1.39
N GLN A 237 -8.92 -20.98 0.29
CA GLN A 237 -9.54 -22.29 0.37
C GLN A 237 -8.57 -23.37 0.87
N GLU A 238 -7.36 -23.39 0.32
CA GLU A 238 -6.29 -24.31 0.78
C GLU A 238 -5.99 -24.14 2.27
N ALA A 239 -5.98 -22.90 2.75
CA ALA A 239 -5.80 -22.61 4.18
C ALA A 239 -6.97 -23.16 5.02
N LEU A 240 -8.23 -22.94 4.58
CA LEU A 240 -9.42 -23.44 5.28
C LEU A 240 -9.45 -24.95 5.32
N ASP A 241 -9.08 -25.64 4.20
CA ASP A 241 -9.00 -27.09 4.13
C ASP A 241 -7.94 -27.62 5.12
N SER A 242 -6.76 -27.01 5.15
CA SER A 242 -5.70 -27.34 6.13
C SER A 242 -6.16 -27.15 7.57
N PHE A 243 -6.89 -26.07 7.88
CA PHE A 243 -7.44 -25.87 9.22
C PHE A 243 -8.48 -26.92 9.59
N GLN A 244 -9.34 -27.33 8.65
CA GLN A 244 -10.33 -28.40 8.88
C GLN A 244 -9.64 -29.75 9.16
N GLU A 245 -8.60 -30.09 8.42
CA GLU A 245 -7.79 -31.29 8.66
C GLU A 245 -7.16 -31.29 10.07
N ASN A 246 -6.76 -30.10 10.56
CA ASN A 246 -6.21 -29.90 11.91
C ASN A 246 -7.29 -29.64 12.97
N GLN A 247 -8.59 -29.80 12.66
CA GLN A 247 -9.71 -29.69 13.59
C GLN A 247 -9.73 -28.35 14.36
N PHE A 248 -9.50 -27.24 13.67
CA PHE A 248 -9.52 -25.92 14.28
C PHE A 248 -10.84 -25.59 14.95
N THR A 249 -10.81 -24.84 16.03
CA THR A 249 -12.00 -24.45 16.81
C THR A 249 -12.31 -22.96 16.73
N SER A 250 -11.40 -22.18 16.17
CA SER A 250 -11.53 -20.74 15.98
C SER A 250 -10.63 -20.24 14.87
N LEU A 251 -10.91 -19.06 14.31
CA LEU A 251 -10.15 -18.47 13.20
C LEU A 251 -9.79 -17.01 13.50
N ILE A 252 -8.55 -16.65 13.22
CA ILE A 252 -8.10 -15.26 13.14
C ILE A 252 -7.74 -14.95 11.69
N ILE A 253 -8.39 -13.95 11.10
CA ILE A 253 -8.06 -13.40 9.77
C ILE A 253 -7.26 -12.12 9.98
N ASP A 254 -6.00 -12.10 9.56
CA ASP A 254 -5.14 -10.91 9.65
C ASP A 254 -5.13 -10.13 8.33
N LEU A 255 -5.76 -8.96 8.35
CA LEU A 255 -5.81 -8.00 7.25
C LEU A 255 -4.91 -6.79 7.48
N ARG A 256 -4.11 -6.78 8.53
CA ARG A 256 -3.23 -5.65 8.84
C ARG A 256 -2.19 -5.45 7.73
N ASN A 257 -2.01 -4.18 7.33
CA ASN A 257 -1.13 -3.77 6.24
C ASN A 257 -1.47 -4.39 4.87
N ASN A 258 -2.72 -4.84 4.68
CA ASN A 258 -3.21 -5.30 3.39
C ASN A 258 -3.86 -4.12 2.64
N PRO A 259 -3.25 -3.61 1.54
CA PRO A 259 -3.75 -2.42 0.82
C PRO A 259 -5.02 -2.69 0.02
N GLY A 260 -5.47 -3.93 -0.04
CA GLY A 260 -6.65 -4.35 -0.80
C GLY A 260 -6.30 -5.21 -2.01
N GLY A 261 -6.82 -4.85 -3.16
CA GLY A 261 -6.67 -5.56 -4.43
C GLY A 261 -8.00 -5.65 -5.20
N LEU A 262 -8.22 -6.76 -5.91
CA LEU A 262 -9.38 -6.94 -6.79
C LEU A 262 -10.69 -7.15 -6.03
N ILE A 263 -11.73 -6.42 -6.44
CA ILE A 263 -13.07 -6.58 -5.87
C ILE A 263 -13.64 -7.99 -6.14
N THR A 264 -13.37 -8.57 -7.30
CA THR A 264 -13.79 -9.94 -7.63
C THR A 264 -13.17 -10.95 -6.68
N SER A 265 -11.89 -10.80 -6.38
CA SER A 265 -11.17 -11.69 -5.46
C SER A 265 -11.72 -11.61 -4.03
N VAL A 266 -11.94 -10.40 -3.50
CA VAL A 266 -12.48 -10.26 -2.14
C VAL A 266 -13.92 -10.77 -2.04
N VAL A 267 -14.73 -10.61 -3.09
CA VAL A 267 -16.09 -11.17 -3.13
C VAL A 267 -16.04 -12.71 -3.05
N GLU A 268 -15.18 -13.36 -3.82
CA GLU A 268 -15.01 -14.83 -3.78
C GLU A 268 -14.45 -15.31 -2.43
N VAL A 269 -13.59 -14.53 -1.79
CA VAL A 269 -13.12 -14.82 -0.42
C VAL A 269 -14.25 -14.65 0.59
N ALA A 270 -15.01 -13.57 0.54
CA ALA A 270 -16.12 -13.32 1.45
C ALA A 270 -17.23 -14.37 1.32
N ASP A 271 -17.49 -14.86 0.11
CA ASP A 271 -18.49 -15.90 -0.19
C ASP A 271 -18.17 -17.25 0.49
N LYS A 272 -16.90 -17.49 0.87
CA LYS A 272 -16.52 -18.67 1.66
C LYS A 272 -17.01 -18.61 3.11
N PHE A 273 -17.32 -17.44 3.62
CA PHE A 273 -17.72 -17.18 5.00
C PHE A 273 -19.20 -16.82 5.15
N ILE A 274 -19.79 -16.21 4.12
CA ILE A 274 -21.15 -15.67 4.14
C ILE A 274 -22.08 -16.60 3.38
N ASP A 275 -23.07 -17.17 4.05
CA ASP A 275 -24.02 -18.10 3.43
C ASP A 275 -24.96 -17.41 2.43
N ASN A 276 -25.40 -16.18 2.74
CA ASN A 276 -26.46 -15.51 2.01
C ASN A 276 -26.47 -14.01 2.31
N GLY A 277 -26.95 -13.21 1.37
CA GLY A 277 -27.08 -11.78 1.52
C GLY A 277 -25.99 -10.98 0.80
N PRO A 278 -25.98 -9.65 0.97
CA PRO A 278 -25.04 -8.79 0.31
C PRO A 278 -23.64 -8.93 0.90
N ILE A 279 -22.62 -8.87 0.04
CA ILE A 279 -21.20 -8.74 0.40
C ILE A 279 -20.78 -7.29 0.28
N VAL A 280 -21.02 -6.69 -0.89
CA VAL A 280 -20.67 -5.29 -1.20
C VAL A 280 -21.52 -4.81 -2.37
N SER A 281 -21.82 -3.53 -2.42
CA SER A 281 -22.40 -2.89 -3.60
C SER A 281 -21.56 -1.72 -4.09
N THR A 282 -21.66 -1.41 -5.38
CA THR A 282 -21.04 -0.23 -5.98
C THR A 282 -22.12 0.75 -6.45
N LYS A 283 -21.88 2.04 -6.26
CA LYS A 283 -22.74 3.11 -6.77
C LYS A 283 -21.93 4.13 -7.55
N SER A 284 -22.41 4.48 -8.72
CA SER A 284 -21.79 5.41 -9.65
C SER A 284 -22.81 6.36 -10.25
N ARG A 285 -22.33 7.45 -10.82
CA ARG A 285 -23.13 8.31 -11.71
C ARG A 285 -23.63 7.55 -12.95
N LEU A 286 -22.90 6.52 -13.37
CA LEU A 286 -23.24 5.69 -14.53
C LEU A 286 -23.95 4.43 -14.05
N ALA A 287 -25.21 4.25 -14.40
CA ALA A 287 -26.05 3.16 -13.91
C ALA A 287 -25.46 1.74 -14.18
N TYR A 288 -24.72 1.59 -15.27
CA TYR A 288 -24.08 0.32 -15.64
C TYR A 288 -22.84 -0.01 -14.78
N GLU A 289 -22.36 0.90 -13.95
CA GLU A 289 -21.30 0.66 -12.95
C GLU A 289 -21.89 0.35 -11.56
N ASN A 290 -23.19 0.26 -11.41
CA ASN A 290 -23.88 -0.10 -10.17
C ASN A 290 -24.03 -1.61 -10.12
N PHE A 291 -23.31 -2.26 -9.20
CA PHE A 291 -23.36 -3.68 -8.99
C PHE A 291 -23.72 -4.00 -7.53
N MET A 292 -24.39 -5.13 -7.34
CA MET A 292 -24.60 -5.75 -6.04
C MET A 292 -23.99 -7.15 -6.09
N TYR A 293 -22.98 -7.37 -5.25
CA TYR A 293 -22.36 -8.68 -5.05
C TYR A 293 -23.02 -9.35 -3.85
N THR A 294 -23.50 -10.56 -4.06
CA THR A 294 -24.24 -11.34 -3.05
C THR A 294 -23.60 -12.70 -2.85
N ALA A 295 -23.63 -13.17 -1.62
CA ALA A 295 -23.11 -14.49 -1.26
C ALA A 295 -24.03 -15.62 -1.74
N SER A 296 -23.44 -16.79 -1.94
CA SER A 296 -24.11 -18.01 -2.36
C SER A 296 -23.80 -19.17 -1.41
N PRO A 297 -24.82 -19.84 -0.84
CA PRO A 297 -24.60 -20.98 0.06
C PRO A 297 -23.77 -22.12 -0.54
N LYS A 298 -23.66 -22.19 -1.87
CA LYS A 298 -22.86 -23.21 -2.56
C LYS A 298 -21.36 -22.94 -2.49
N GLN A 299 -20.96 -21.71 -2.23
CA GLN A 299 -19.57 -21.28 -2.16
C GLN A 299 -19.06 -21.22 -0.72
N THR A 300 -19.98 -21.26 0.26
CA THR A 300 -19.62 -21.21 1.68
C THR A 300 -18.94 -22.50 2.10
N THR A 301 -17.67 -22.41 2.44
CA THR A 301 -16.82 -23.56 2.84
C THR A 301 -16.40 -23.48 4.30
N MET A 302 -16.53 -22.31 4.93
CA MET A 302 -16.25 -22.14 6.35
C MET A 302 -17.28 -22.91 7.20
N PRO A 303 -16.87 -23.76 8.15
CA PRO A 303 -17.79 -24.44 9.05
C PRO A 303 -18.59 -23.46 9.90
N LYS A 304 -19.86 -23.78 10.13
CA LYS A 304 -20.74 -22.94 10.96
C LYS A 304 -20.32 -22.93 12.43
N ASN A 305 -20.58 -21.82 13.08
CA ASN A 305 -20.34 -21.62 14.52
C ASN A 305 -18.86 -21.63 14.94
N ILE A 306 -17.91 -21.55 14.01
CA ILE A 306 -16.51 -21.30 14.33
C ILE A 306 -16.35 -19.79 14.63
N PRO A 307 -15.85 -19.39 15.81
CA PRO A 307 -15.52 -18.02 16.15
C PRO A 307 -14.51 -17.41 15.15
N ILE A 308 -14.78 -16.19 14.67
CA ILE A 308 -13.90 -15.47 13.75
C ILE A 308 -13.56 -14.11 14.33
N VAL A 309 -12.27 -13.83 14.49
CA VAL A 309 -11.75 -12.49 14.76
C VAL A 309 -11.02 -11.99 13.52
N VAL A 310 -11.22 -10.71 13.16
CA VAL A 310 -10.47 -10.04 12.10
C VAL A 310 -9.56 -9.00 12.70
N LEU A 311 -8.26 -9.11 12.43
CA LEU A 311 -7.27 -8.11 12.78
C LEU A 311 -7.19 -7.05 11.68
N ILE A 312 -7.34 -5.79 12.07
CA ILE A 312 -7.31 -4.62 11.17
C ILE A 312 -6.40 -3.53 11.71
N ASN A 313 -5.87 -2.70 10.82
CA ASN A 313 -5.13 -1.49 11.18
C ASN A 313 -5.25 -0.42 10.08
N GLN A 314 -4.57 0.72 10.25
CA GLN A 314 -4.54 1.83 9.29
C GLN A 314 -4.01 1.44 7.91
N GLY A 315 -3.28 0.34 7.78
CA GLY A 315 -2.83 -0.22 6.51
C GLY A 315 -3.84 -1.15 5.84
N SER A 316 -4.96 -1.48 6.51
CA SER A 316 -6.07 -2.24 5.93
C SER A 316 -6.93 -1.32 5.07
N ALA A 317 -6.93 -1.53 3.73
CA ALA A 317 -7.59 -0.60 2.80
C ALA A 317 -8.40 -1.34 1.73
N SER A 318 -9.39 -0.65 1.11
CA SER A 318 -10.10 -1.10 -0.09
C SER A 318 -10.73 -2.50 0.07
N ALA A 319 -10.28 -3.53 -0.67
CA ALA A 319 -10.79 -4.90 -0.59
C ALA A 319 -10.70 -5.48 0.84
N SER A 320 -9.67 -5.12 1.63
CA SER A 320 -9.60 -5.50 3.05
C SER A 320 -10.76 -4.92 3.86
N GLU A 321 -11.14 -3.68 3.56
CA GLU A 321 -12.28 -3.04 4.20
C GLU A 321 -13.61 -3.65 3.75
N ILE A 322 -13.68 -4.10 2.49
CA ILE A 322 -14.85 -4.85 1.98
C ILE A 322 -15.02 -6.15 2.79
N LEU A 323 -13.95 -6.94 2.96
CA LEU A 323 -14.04 -8.20 3.73
C LEU A 323 -14.38 -7.95 5.20
N ALA A 324 -13.66 -7.02 5.84
CA ALA A 324 -13.90 -6.67 7.25
C ALA A 324 -15.33 -6.16 7.48
N GLY A 325 -15.79 -5.24 6.61
CA GLY A 325 -17.14 -4.68 6.66
C GLY A 325 -18.22 -5.72 6.37
N ALA A 326 -18.01 -6.60 5.40
CA ALA A 326 -18.95 -7.66 5.07
C ALA A 326 -19.11 -8.65 6.23
N LEU A 327 -18.02 -9.08 6.85
CA LEU A 327 -18.08 -10.00 8.00
C LEU A 327 -18.68 -9.32 9.24
N LYS A 328 -18.36 -8.05 9.49
CA LYS A 328 -18.92 -7.28 10.62
C LYS A 328 -20.44 -7.05 10.45
N ASP A 329 -20.87 -6.54 9.32
CA ASP A 329 -22.28 -6.19 9.08
C ASP A 329 -23.20 -7.43 8.98
N ASN A 330 -22.63 -8.62 8.67
CA ASN A 330 -23.34 -9.90 8.76
C ASN A 330 -23.21 -10.59 10.13
N HIS A 331 -22.64 -9.95 11.15
CA HIS A 331 -22.40 -10.51 12.48
C HIS A 331 -21.69 -11.86 12.48
N LEU A 332 -20.67 -12.02 11.61
CA LEU A 332 -19.87 -13.24 11.50
C LEU A 332 -18.53 -13.14 12.18
N ALA A 333 -17.98 -11.93 12.33
CA ALA A 333 -16.67 -11.70 12.93
C ALA A 333 -16.66 -10.52 13.88
N TYR A 334 -15.71 -10.56 14.82
CA TYR A 334 -15.38 -9.47 15.74
C TYR A 334 -14.07 -8.83 15.34
N LEU A 335 -14.05 -7.51 15.17
CA LEU A 335 -12.89 -6.78 14.65
C LEU A 335 -12.02 -6.29 15.82
N VAL A 336 -10.70 -6.54 15.74
CA VAL A 336 -9.72 -6.15 16.76
C VAL A 336 -8.56 -5.39 16.10
N GLY A 337 -8.07 -4.35 16.74
CA GLY A 337 -6.91 -3.56 16.30
C GLY A 337 -7.20 -2.08 16.19
N ASP A 338 -6.79 -1.45 15.10
CA ASP A 338 -7.00 -0.02 14.85
C ASP A 338 -7.98 0.20 13.69
N ARG A 339 -8.53 1.42 13.59
CA ARG A 339 -9.38 1.83 12.47
C ARG A 339 -8.66 1.65 11.15
N THR A 340 -9.39 1.18 10.13
CA THR A 340 -8.87 1.00 8.76
C THR A 340 -8.65 2.32 8.03
N TYR A 341 -8.07 2.26 6.85
CA TYR A 341 -7.63 3.42 6.05
C TYR A 341 -8.78 4.34 5.61
N GLY A 342 -9.91 3.79 5.16
CA GLY A 342 -11.03 4.56 4.62
C GLY A 342 -10.95 4.79 3.12
N LYS A 343 -10.61 3.78 2.32
CA LYS A 343 -10.65 3.84 0.86
C LYS A 343 -11.94 3.22 0.35
N GLY A 344 -13.00 4.04 0.26
CA GLY A 344 -14.34 3.66 -0.18
C GLY A 344 -14.63 3.85 -1.67
N SER A 345 -13.60 4.03 -2.50
CA SER A 345 -13.70 4.32 -3.95
C SER A 345 -13.19 3.16 -4.80
N VAL A 346 -13.79 2.98 -5.98
CA VAL A 346 -13.44 1.97 -6.98
C VAL A 346 -12.69 2.62 -8.12
N GLN A 347 -11.45 2.18 -8.37
CA GLN A 347 -10.63 2.64 -9.49
C GLN A 347 -10.70 1.64 -10.64
N LYS A 348 -10.77 2.17 -11.86
CA LYS A 348 -10.71 1.41 -13.09
C LYS A 348 -9.47 1.82 -13.90
N PRO A 349 -8.53 0.91 -14.12
CA PRO A 349 -7.43 1.17 -15.03
C PRO A 349 -7.95 1.12 -16.46
N LEU A 350 -7.57 2.10 -17.27
CA LEU A 350 -7.89 2.22 -18.69
C LEU A 350 -6.60 2.43 -19.47
N ALA A 351 -6.20 1.45 -20.28
CA ALA A 351 -5.06 1.58 -21.16
C ALA A 351 -5.36 2.62 -22.25
N LEU A 352 -4.46 3.55 -22.47
CA LEU A 352 -4.49 4.52 -23.57
C LEU A 352 -3.60 4.05 -24.72
N SER A 353 -2.46 3.44 -24.40
CA SER A 353 -1.56 2.81 -25.34
C SER A 353 -0.97 1.51 -24.75
N ALA A 354 0.05 0.96 -25.40
CA ALA A 354 0.80 -0.18 -24.86
C ALA A 354 1.70 0.20 -23.67
N THR A 355 1.97 1.48 -23.47
CA THR A 355 2.95 1.99 -22.49
C THR A 355 2.36 2.93 -21.48
N ASP A 356 1.12 3.37 -21.64
CA ASP A 356 0.47 4.33 -20.74
C ASP A 356 -1.02 4.09 -20.57
N GLY A 357 -1.58 4.68 -19.53
CA GLY A 357 -2.99 4.58 -19.20
C GLY A 357 -3.44 5.64 -18.20
N ILE A 358 -4.68 5.50 -17.77
CA ILE A 358 -5.23 6.26 -16.65
C ILE A 358 -5.88 5.31 -15.66
N LYS A 359 -5.75 5.61 -14.38
CA LYS A 359 -6.50 4.99 -13.30
C LYS A 359 -7.54 6.00 -12.83
N LEU A 360 -8.82 5.71 -13.05
CA LEU A 360 -9.91 6.64 -12.81
C LEU A 360 -10.88 6.09 -11.76
N THR A 361 -11.27 6.91 -10.80
CA THR A 361 -12.35 6.60 -9.86
C THR A 361 -13.68 6.65 -10.60
N THR A 362 -14.36 5.50 -10.69
CA THR A 362 -15.64 5.37 -11.44
C THR A 362 -16.84 5.12 -10.54
N ALA A 363 -16.65 4.60 -9.33
CA ALA A 363 -17.73 4.29 -8.39
C ALA A 363 -17.24 4.40 -6.93
N ARG A 364 -18.19 4.37 -6.01
CA ARG A 364 -17.94 4.13 -4.58
C ARG A 364 -18.57 2.81 -4.18
N TYR A 365 -17.93 2.09 -3.23
CA TYR A 365 -18.52 0.87 -2.69
C TYR A 365 -19.18 1.12 -1.32
N TYR A 366 -20.14 0.26 -1.03
CA TYR A 366 -20.97 0.31 0.17
C TYR A 366 -21.03 -1.07 0.79
N THR A 367 -20.97 -1.11 2.12
CA THR A 367 -21.05 -2.34 2.90
C THR A 367 -22.46 -2.96 2.84
N PRO A 368 -22.68 -4.17 3.38
CA PRO A 368 -24.00 -4.80 3.42
C PRO A 368 -25.10 -3.93 4.01
N THR A 369 -24.79 -3.09 4.98
CA THR A 369 -25.74 -2.14 5.58
C THR A 369 -25.87 -0.81 4.84
N ASP A 370 -25.38 -0.74 3.60
CA ASP A 370 -25.42 0.44 2.74
C ASP A 370 -24.61 1.63 3.27
N THR A 371 -23.52 1.37 3.98
CA THR A 371 -22.64 2.38 4.54
C THR A 371 -21.42 2.59 3.65
N ASN A 372 -21.15 3.84 3.24
CA ASN A 372 -19.91 4.19 2.58
C ASN A 372 -18.84 4.53 3.61
N ILE A 373 -17.64 4.00 3.46
CA ILE A 373 -16.54 4.16 4.40
C ILE A 373 -15.46 5.12 3.92
N ASP A 374 -15.69 5.78 2.76
CA ASP A 374 -14.69 6.65 2.14
C ASP A 374 -14.27 7.78 3.10
N LYS A 375 -12.97 7.91 3.32
CA LYS A 375 -12.33 8.85 4.27
C LYS A 375 -12.71 8.64 5.75
N ILE A 376 -13.45 7.57 6.07
CA ILE A 376 -13.92 7.28 7.44
C ILE A 376 -13.22 6.04 8.00
N GLY A 377 -13.10 4.99 7.18
CA GLY A 377 -12.61 3.68 7.60
C GLY A 377 -13.59 2.91 8.49
N ILE A 378 -13.23 1.66 8.76
CA ILE A 378 -13.98 0.76 9.62
C ILE A 378 -13.37 0.77 11.02
N PRO A 379 -14.10 1.15 12.06
CA PRO A 379 -13.59 1.07 13.42
C PRO A 379 -13.58 -0.40 13.90
N PRO A 380 -12.60 -0.82 14.71
CA PRO A 380 -12.62 -2.10 15.36
C PRO A 380 -13.76 -2.16 16.39
N ASP A 381 -14.18 -3.38 16.76
CA ASP A 381 -15.09 -3.62 17.91
C ASP A 381 -14.33 -3.55 19.23
N MET A 382 -13.04 -3.92 19.18
CA MET A 382 -12.10 -3.79 20.29
C MET A 382 -10.84 -3.06 19.78
N GLU A 383 -10.68 -1.83 20.22
CA GLU A 383 -9.50 -1.04 19.92
C GLU A 383 -8.30 -1.53 20.73
N VAL A 384 -7.23 -1.86 20.02
CA VAL A 384 -5.95 -2.29 20.60
C VAL A 384 -4.85 -1.62 19.79
N SER A 385 -4.40 -0.47 20.25
CA SER A 385 -3.32 0.29 19.59
C SER A 385 -1.97 -0.01 20.24
N PHE A 386 -0.91 -0.03 19.42
CA PHE A 386 0.45 -0.06 19.96
C PHE A 386 0.72 1.24 20.73
N PRO A 387 1.41 1.16 21.88
CA PRO A 387 1.73 2.36 22.65
C PRO A 387 2.54 3.36 21.82
N GLU A 388 2.15 4.62 21.88
CA GLU A 388 2.98 5.68 21.33
C GLU A 388 4.27 5.81 22.14
N LEU A 389 5.36 6.12 21.47
CA LEU A 389 6.64 6.38 22.14
C LEU A 389 6.56 7.71 22.87
N THR A 390 6.98 7.74 24.12
CA THR A 390 7.21 8.97 24.87
C THR A 390 8.29 9.82 24.18
N GLU A 391 8.34 11.12 24.44
CA GLU A 391 9.38 12.02 23.87
C GLU A 391 10.78 11.47 24.11
N GLN A 392 11.05 10.97 25.32
CA GLN A 392 12.34 10.35 25.65
C GLN A 392 12.64 9.10 24.83
N GLU A 393 11.63 8.24 24.60
CA GLU A 393 11.79 7.06 23.78
C GLU A 393 11.95 7.40 22.29
N GLN A 394 11.32 8.47 21.81
CA GLN A 394 11.49 8.96 20.43
C GLN A 394 12.93 9.45 20.21
N GLU A 395 13.46 10.26 21.13
CA GLU A 395 14.86 10.72 21.08
C GLU A 395 15.84 9.53 21.13
N ALA A 396 15.57 8.57 22.01
CA ALA A 396 16.40 7.36 22.11
C ALA A 396 16.31 6.50 20.85
N TYR A 397 15.14 6.42 20.21
CA TYR A 397 14.93 5.68 18.94
C TYR A 397 15.69 6.33 17.80
N ILE A 398 15.60 7.67 17.65
CA ILE A 398 16.34 8.42 16.63
C ILE A 398 17.83 8.15 16.78
N LYS A 399 18.37 8.34 18.00
CA LYS A 399 19.78 8.08 18.28
C LYS A 399 20.19 6.62 18.02
N PHE A 400 19.32 5.65 18.36
CA PHE A 400 19.54 4.23 18.09
C PHE A 400 19.71 3.95 16.60
N MET A 401 18.90 4.60 15.76
CA MET A 401 18.98 4.47 14.30
C MET A 401 20.19 5.19 13.72
N GLU A 402 20.51 6.41 14.17
CA GLU A 402 21.68 7.18 13.73
C GLU A 402 23.01 6.48 14.09
N ASP A 403 23.06 5.82 15.24
CA ASP A 403 24.24 5.07 15.69
C ASP A 403 24.40 3.75 14.93
N GLU A 404 23.47 3.38 14.03
CA GLU A 404 23.45 2.11 13.26
C GLU A 404 23.61 0.87 14.16
N VAL A 405 22.97 0.89 15.32
CA VAL A 405 23.17 -0.08 16.40
C VAL A 405 22.92 -1.51 15.95
N LEU A 406 21.86 -1.74 15.18
CA LEU A 406 21.49 -3.08 14.72
C LEU A 406 22.58 -3.66 13.81
N THR A 407 23.01 -2.91 12.80
CA THR A 407 24.05 -3.34 11.85
C THR A 407 25.40 -3.59 12.53
N LYS A 408 25.75 -2.79 13.55
CA LYS A 408 27.02 -2.91 14.28
C LYS A 408 27.03 -4.02 15.34
N GLN A 409 25.89 -4.28 15.99
CA GLN A 409 25.82 -5.22 17.12
C GLN A 409 25.35 -6.62 16.72
N ILE A 410 24.58 -6.75 15.64
CA ILE A 410 24.09 -8.03 15.17
C ILE A 410 25.10 -8.62 14.18
N THR A 411 26.07 -9.35 14.70
CA THR A 411 27.07 -10.08 13.89
C THR A 411 26.64 -11.50 13.55
N ASN A 412 25.70 -12.07 14.32
CA ASN A 412 25.11 -13.39 14.10
C ASN A 412 23.60 -13.25 13.84
N PRO A 413 23.12 -13.47 12.61
CA PRO A 413 21.68 -13.39 12.31
C PRO A 413 20.87 -14.55 12.93
N ASN A 414 21.53 -15.63 13.35
CA ASN A 414 20.89 -16.81 13.97
C ASN A 414 20.85 -16.72 15.51
N MET A 415 20.65 -15.53 16.05
CA MET A 415 20.52 -15.35 17.50
C MET A 415 19.31 -16.10 18.06
N SER A 416 19.52 -16.78 19.19
CA SER A 416 18.43 -17.33 19.99
C SER A 416 17.64 -16.25 20.70
N GLU A 417 16.42 -16.53 21.12
CA GLU A 417 15.57 -15.59 21.87
C GLU A 417 16.23 -15.09 23.17
N ASN A 418 16.98 -15.95 23.82
CA ASN A 418 17.73 -15.56 25.03
C ASN A 418 18.84 -14.56 24.72
N GLU A 419 19.57 -14.75 23.62
CA GLU A 419 20.61 -13.80 23.17
C GLU A 419 19.98 -12.47 22.76
N ILE A 420 18.86 -12.49 22.05
CA ILE A 420 18.08 -11.29 21.68
C ILE A 420 17.62 -10.54 22.94
N ALA A 421 17.07 -11.25 23.91
CA ALA A 421 16.62 -10.65 25.16
C ALA A 421 17.76 -10.03 25.97
N GLN A 422 18.91 -10.69 26.00
CA GLN A 422 20.10 -10.19 26.70
C GLN A 422 20.66 -8.94 26.00
N LEU A 423 20.80 -8.96 24.68
CA LEU A 423 21.24 -7.80 23.90
C LEU A 423 20.28 -6.62 24.08
N ALA A 424 18.97 -6.85 24.04
CA ALA A 424 17.99 -5.80 24.27
C ALA A 424 18.09 -5.18 25.67
N LYS A 425 18.36 -5.99 26.70
CA LYS A 425 18.58 -5.50 28.05
C LYS A 425 19.83 -4.66 28.18
N GLU A 426 20.88 -4.96 27.44
CA GLU A 426 22.10 -4.16 27.42
C GLU A 426 21.90 -2.85 26.66
N LEU A 427 21.28 -2.90 25.49
CA LEU A 427 21.00 -1.73 24.67
C LEU A 427 20.03 -0.77 25.36
N HIS A 428 19.07 -1.26 26.14
CA HIS A 428 18.16 -0.42 26.94
C HIS A 428 18.88 0.54 27.90
N LYS A 429 20.07 0.17 28.38
CA LYS A 429 20.86 1.03 29.29
C LYS A 429 21.37 2.30 28.57
N THR A 430 21.68 2.19 27.30
CA THR A 430 22.21 3.27 26.47
C THR A 430 21.10 4.00 25.72
N TYR A 431 20.08 3.27 25.30
CA TYR A 431 18.92 3.75 24.55
C TYR A 431 17.67 3.44 25.37
N PRO A 432 17.17 4.37 26.19
CA PRO A 432 16.07 4.13 27.16
C PRO A 432 14.73 4.02 26.46
N MET A 433 14.56 3.00 25.62
CA MET A 433 13.31 2.58 24.98
C MET A 433 12.78 1.31 25.67
N ASN A 434 11.49 1.02 25.47
CA ASN A 434 10.91 -0.23 25.94
C ASN A 434 11.74 -1.44 25.44
N GLN A 435 12.11 -2.35 26.35
CA GLN A 435 12.92 -3.52 26.00
C GLN A 435 12.25 -4.42 24.96
N SER A 436 10.90 -4.51 24.98
CA SER A 436 10.16 -5.25 23.96
C SER A 436 10.32 -4.63 22.57
N LEU A 437 10.33 -3.29 22.48
CA LEU A 437 10.60 -2.60 21.20
C LEU A 437 12.00 -2.91 20.70
N ILE A 438 13.03 -2.83 21.56
CA ILE A 438 14.42 -3.13 21.17
C ILE A 438 14.53 -4.60 20.71
N ARG A 439 13.92 -5.54 21.43
CA ARG A 439 13.88 -6.97 21.03
C ARG A 439 13.23 -7.11 19.66
N ARG A 440 12.08 -6.45 19.42
CA ARG A 440 11.41 -6.47 18.11
C ARG A 440 12.30 -5.93 16.99
N LEU A 441 13.03 -4.84 17.21
CA LEU A 441 13.99 -4.29 16.24
C LEU A 441 15.12 -5.27 15.94
N ILE A 442 15.69 -5.93 16.97
CA ILE A 442 16.71 -6.97 16.79
C ILE A 442 16.14 -8.15 15.98
N ARG A 443 14.92 -8.60 16.27
CA ARG A 443 14.27 -9.67 15.50
C ARG A 443 14.06 -9.28 14.05
N LEU A 444 13.54 -8.08 13.77
CA LEU A 444 13.37 -7.61 12.40
C LEU A 444 14.68 -7.57 11.63
N GLU A 445 15.77 -7.22 12.28
CA GLU A 445 17.11 -7.25 11.65
C GLU A 445 17.57 -8.68 11.36
N THR A 446 17.41 -9.59 12.32
CA THR A 446 17.79 -11.01 12.13
C THR A 446 16.91 -11.71 11.09
N ASP A 447 15.63 -11.31 10.96
CA ASP A 447 14.69 -11.90 10.01
C ASP A 447 14.92 -11.45 8.54
N LYS A 448 15.80 -10.45 8.30
CA LYS A 448 16.19 -10.05 6.94
C LYS A 448 16.91 -11.16 6.16
N VAL A 449 17.57 -12.07 6.84
CA VAL A 449 18.40 -13.13 6.23
C VAL A 449 17.82 -14.54 6.43
N ARG A 450 16.63 -14.64 6.96
CA ARG A 450 15.90 -15.90 7.14
C ARG A 450 14.44 -15.71 6.79
N GLU A 451 13.71 -16.79 6.62
CA GLU A 451 12.26 -16.68 6.41
C GLU A 451 11.59 -15.97 7.60
N PRO A 452 10.86 -14.86 7.34
CA PRO A 452 10.20 -14.10 8.41
C PRO A 452 9.16 -14.96 9.12
N ARG A 453 9.09 -14.86 10.43
CA ARG A 453 8.06 -15.52 11.23
C ARG A 453 6.68 -15.02 10.80
N LEU A 454 5.74 -15.95 10.72
CA LEU A 454 4.38 -15.61 10.33
C LEU A 454 3.63 -14.83 11.42
N TYR A 455 3.93 -15.10 12.69
CA TYR A 455 3.36 -14.42 13.85
C TYR A 455 4.39 -14.28 14.98
N ASP A 456 4.13 -13.36 15.91
CA ASP A 456 5.00 -13.10 17.05
C ASP A 456 4.18 -12.82 18.32
N LEU A 457 3.95 -13.85 19.14
CA LEU A 457 3.17 -13.74 20.36
C LEU A 457 3.85 -12.93 21.48
N ASP A 458 5.16 -12.70 21.38
CA ASP A 458 5.87 -11.91 22.41
C ASP A 458 5.65 -10.40 22.24
N TYR A 459 5.30 -9.94 21.02
CA TYR A 459 5.24 -8.51 20.69
C TYR A 459 3.93 -8.06 20.07
N ASP A 460 3.16 -8.98 19.51
CA ASP A 460 1.91 -8.66 18.83
C ASP A 460 0.75 -8.62 19.83
N ILE A 461 0.60 -7.46 20.48
CA ILE A 461 -0.47 -7.22 21.46
C ILE A 461 -1.86 -7.35 20.83
N GLN A 462 -2.00 -7.02 19.53
CA GLN A 462 -3.28 -7.14 18.83
C GLN A 462 -3.61 -8.61 18.56
N LEU A 463 -2.64 -9.41 18.14
CA LEU A 463 -2.84 -10.86 17.97
C LEU A 463 -3.14 -11.54 19.30
N ASN A 464 -2.44 -11.18 20.38
CA ASN A 464 -2.71 -11.71 21.72
C ASN A 464 -4.14 -11.37 22.16
N ALA A 465 -4.58 -10.12 21.98
CA ALA A 465 -5.95 -9.72 22.30
C ALA A 465 -6.98 -10.49 21.43
N ALA A 466 -6.69 -10.72 20.15
CA ALA A 466 -7.55 -11.52 19.27
C ALA A 466 -7.67 -12.98 19.75
N LEU A 467 -6.56 -13.59 20.15
CA LEU A 467 -6.56 -14.95 20.73
C LEU A 467 -7.38 -15.03 22.03
N GLU A 468 -7.26 -14.02 22.89
CA GLU A 468 -8.09 -13.95 24.11
C GLU A 468 -9.58 -13.81 23.78
N VAL A 469 -9.92 -12.96 22.82
CA VAL A 469 -11.31 -12.70 22.41
C VAL A 469 -11.93 -13.93 21.76
N VAL A 470 -11.25 -14.59 20.82
CA VAL A 470 -11.79 -15.71 20.06
C VAL A 470 -12.06 -16.94 20.92
N GLN A 471 -11.39 -17.07 22.07
CA GLN A 471 -11.54 -18.18 23.03
C GLN A 471 -12.61 -17.91 24.09
N LYS A 472 -13.27 -16.74 24.11
CA LYS A 472 -14.32 -16.44 25.11
C LYS A 472 -15.54 -17.34 24.91
N LYS A 473 -16.08 -17.85 26.01
CA LYS A 473 -17.25 -18.77 25.99
C LYS A 473 -18.51 -18.14 25.39
N ASP A 474 -18.66 -16.83 25.46
CA ASP A 474 -19.80 -16.05 24.99
C ASP A 474 -19.52 -15.30 23.69
N PHE A 475 -18.53 -15.75 22.90
CA PHE A 475 -18.12 -15.12 21.64
C PHE A 475 -19.30 -14.85 20.69
N ASN A 476 -20.19 -15.81 20.49
CA ASN A 476 -21.37 -15.63 19.64
C ASN A 476 -22.32 -14.52 20.12
N LYS A 477 -22.40 -14.31 21.44
CA LYS A 477 -23.15 -13.18 22.01
C LYS A 477 -22.43 -11.87 21.73
N LEU A 478 -21.12 -11.85 21.92
CA LEU A 478 -20.27 -10.69 21.66
C LEU A 478 -20.42 -10.18 20.23
N VAL A 479 -20.36 -11.08 19.22
CA VAL A 479 -20.52 -10.73 17.82
C VAL A 479 -21.93 -10.24 17.49
N LYS A 480 -22.98 -10.84 18.08
CA LYS A 480 -24.37 -10.41 17.88
C LYS A 480 -24.67 -9.04 18.48
N GLU A 481 -23.98 -8.67 19.58
CA GLU A 481 -24.13 -7.38 20.25
C GLU A 481 -23.23 -6.30 19.61
N ALA A 482 -22.27 -6.68 18.77
CA ALA A 482 -21.44 -5.76 18.02
C ALA A 482 -22.29 -4.94 17.03
N LYS A 483 -22.04 -3.63 16.99
CA LYS A 483 -22.80 -2.72 16.13
C LYS A 483 -22.37 -2.85 14.67
N THR A 484 -23.36 -2.84 13.79
CA THR A 484 -23.12 -2.69 12.34
C THR A 484 -22.53 -1.32 12.01
N LEU A 485 -21.95 -1.17 10.84
CA LEU A 485 -21.38 0.11 10.40
C LEU A 485 -22.45 1.20 10.29
N LYS A 486 -23.66 0.83 9.87
CA LYS A 486 -24.81 1.77 9.82
C LYS A 486 -25.21 2.29 11.20
N GLU A 487 -25.28 1.41 12.20
CA GLU A 487 -25.59 1.82 13.57
C GLU A 487 -24.50 2.71 14.17
N LEU A 488 -23.23 2.45 13.86
CA LEU A 488 -22.11 3.29 14.27
C LEU A 488 -22.16 4.68 13.60
N GLN A 489 -22.50 4.75 12.32
CA GLN A 489 -22.65 6.00 11.60
C GLN A 489 -23.82 6.82 12.16
N GLN A 490 -24.99 6.21 12.38
CA GLN A 490 -26.15 6.88 12.94
C GLN A 490 -25.85 7.47 14.33
N LYS A 491 -25.17 6.69 15.18
CA LYS A 491 -24.76 7.18 16.50
C LYS A 491 -23.82 8.39 16.41
N ALA A 492 -22.87 8.38 15.53
CA ALA A 492 -21.95 9.52 15.33
C ALA A 492 -22.67 10.77 14.81
N GLU A 493 -23.66 10.61 13.94
CA GLU A 493 -24.51 11.72 13.46
C GLU A 493 -25.39 12.32 14.57
N GLU A 494 -25.93 11.49 15.45
CA GLU A 494 -26.69 11.92 16.61
C GLU A 494 -25.82 12.71 17.61
N GLU A 495 -24.67 12.19 17.96
CA GLU A 495 -23.71 12.86 18.85
C GLU A 495 -23.26 14.23 18.33
N ASN A 496 -23.01 14.35 17.00
CA ASN A 496 -22.65 15.61 16.38
C ASN A 496 -23.82 16.63 16.38
N LYS A 497 -25.05 16.18 16.25
CA LYS A 497 -26.24 17.06 16.33
C LYS A 497 -26.44 17.61 17.75
N ASP A 498 -26.24 16.76 18.74
CA ASP A 498 -26.36 17.17 20.16
C ASP A 498 -25.27 18.18 20.56
N LEU A 499 -24.03 17.99 20.08
CA LEU A 499 -22.94 18.95 20.27
C LEU A 499 -23.23 20.30 19.60
N ALA A 500 -23.77 20.29 18.38
CA ALA A 500 -24.14 21.51 17.65
C ALA A 500 -25.31 22.26 18.33
N THR A 501 -26.23 21.53 18.97
CA THR A 501 -27.37 22.11 19.70
C THR A 501 -26.95 22.68 21.06
N THR A 502 -25.91 22.11 21.68
CA THR A 502 -25.39 22.56 23.00
C THR A 502 -24.45 23.77 22.86
N ALA A 503 -23.94 24.02 21.66
CA ALA A 503 -23.03 25.13 21.32
C ALA A 503 -23.77 26.41 20.87
N GLN A 504 -25.10 26.40 20.75
CA GLN A 504 -26.00 27.53 20.53
C GLN A 504 -26.64 28.00 21.84
#